data_51169111115bab3e6c7822739fc37055
#
_entry.id   51169111115bab3e6c7822739fc37055
#
_cell.length_a   1.000
_cell.length_b   1.000
_cell.length_c   1.000
_cell.angle_alpha   90.00
_cell.angle_beta   90.00
_cell.angle_gamma   90.00
#
_symmetry.space_group_name_H-M   'P 1'
#
loop_
_entity.id
_entity.type
_entity.pdbx_description
1 polymer ?
#
loop_
_entity_poly.entity_id
_entity_poly.type
_entity_poly.pdbx_seq_one_letter_code
_entity_poly.pdbx_strand_id
1 'polypeptide(L)'
;VGSEMCIRDRLPSIPTCEIGRWYPAFADVTAKGDTKQKGIDEIIRHFGIKLEETMSFGDGGNDISMLRHAAIGVAMGQAKEDVKAAADYVTAPIDEDGISKAMKHFGII
;
A
#
# COMPACT_ATOMS: atom_id res chain seq x y z
N VAL A 1 -1.96 -2.22 25.17
CA VAL A 1 -1.85 -1.02 24.33
C VAL A 1 -1.08 0.05 25.08
N GLY A 2 0.11 0.34 24.67
CA GLY A 2 0.94 1.39 25.23
C GLY A 2 0.91 2.65 24.39
N SER A 3 1.55 3.71 24.86
CA SER A 3 1.79 4.88 24.05
C SER A 3 2.76 4.51 22.91
N GLU A 4 2.77 5.32 21.87
CA GLU A 4 3.66 5.11 20.74
C GLU A 4 5.13 5.03 21.16
N MET A 5 5.54 5.84 22.14
CA MET A 5 6.92 5.81 22.65
C MET A 5 7.25 4.46 23.31
N CYS A 6 6.32 3.89 24.07
CA CYS A 6 6.52 2.57 24.67
C CYS A 6 6.65 1.49 23.60
N ILE A 7 5.89 1.57 22.53
CA ILE A 7 5.97 0.64 21.40
C ILE A 7 7.33 0.77 20.72
N ARG A 8 7.78 1.97 20.42
CA ARG A 8 9.07 2.23 19.79
C ARG A 8 10.25 1.73 20.63
N ASP A 9 10.20 1.97 21.95
CA ASP A 9 11.27 1.58 22.84
C ASP A 9 11.42 0.06 22.92
N ARG A 10 10.30 -0.66 22.80
CA ARG A 10 10.28 -2.11 22.86
C ARG A 10 10.52 -2.82 21.54
N LEU A 11 10.27 -2.14 20.42
CA LEU A 11 10.38 -2.77 19.11
C LEU A 11 11.77 -3.36 18.83
N PRO A 12 12.90 -2.72 19.19
CA PRO A 12 14.22 -3.31 18.97
C PRO A 12 14.42 -4.65 19.67
N SER A 13 13.68 -4.92 20.77
CA SER A 13 13.75 -6.19 21.46
C SER A 13 12.89 -7.28 20.83
N ILE A 14 12.12 -6.95 19.78
CA ILE A 14 11.26 -7.89 19.05
C ILE A 14 11.65 -7.85 17.57
N PRO A 15 12.73 -8.55 17.18
CA PRO A 15 13.29 -8.41 15.82
C PRO A 15 12.40 -8.96 14.70
N THR A 16 11.34 -9.70 15.05
CA THR A 16 10.40 -10.27 14.08
C THR A 16 9.24 -9.33 13.74
N CYS A 17 9.19 -8.14 14.37
CA CYS A 17 8.12 -7.16 14.18
C CYS A 17 8.66 -5.84 13.67
N GLU A 18 7.80 -5.07 13.02
CA GLU A 18 8.10 -3.71 12.57
C GLU A 18 6.92 -2.78 12.84
N ILE A 19 7.18 -1.47 12.87
CA ILE A 19 6.16 -0.44 13.07
C ILE A 19 5.79 0.18 11.74
N GLY A 20 4.47 0.23 11.46
CA GLY A 20 3.90 1.02 10.39
C GLY A 20 3.12 2.19 10.98
N ARG A 21 3.27 3.38 10.41
CA ARG A 21 2.50 4.56 10.80
C ARG A 21 1.70 5.07 9.62
N TRP A 22 0.39 5.07 9.75
CA TRP A 22 -0.53 5.58 8.73
C TRP A 22 -1.30 6.83 9.19
N TYR A 23 -1.26 7.13 10.48
CA TYR A 23 -1.89 8.31 11.07
C TYR A 23 -1.02 8.80 12.24
N PRO A 24 -0.89 10.13 12.47
CA PRO A 24 0.02 10.65 13.50
C PRO A 24 -0.20 10.12 14.91
N ALA A 25 -1.47 9.78 15.26
CA ALA A 25 -1.83 9.30 16.60
C ALA A 25 -1.75 7.78 16.75
N PHE A 26 -1.52 7.03 15.68
CA PHE A 26 -1.55 5.57 15.70
C PHE A 26 -0.32 4.96 15.02
N ALA A 27 0.09 3.82 15.55
CA ALA A 27 1.12 3.00 14.92
C ALA A 27 0.71 1.53 15.01
N ASP A 28 0.95 0.80 13.94
CA ASP A 28 0.71 -0.64 13.89
C ASP A 28 2.01 -1.40 14.10
N VAL A 29 1.95 -2.49 14.83
CA VAL A 29 3.05 -3.43 14.98
C VAL A 29 2.70 -4.68 14.20
N THR A 30 3.48 -4.98 13.16
CA THR A 30 3.23 -6.12 12.28
C THR A 30 4.43 -7.04 12.23
N ALA A 31 4.23 -8.25 11.74
CA ALA A 31 5.33 -9.15 11.49
C ALA A 31 6.28 -8.55 10.43
N LYS A 32 7.58 -8.65 10.68
CA LYS A 32 8.57 -8.10 9.78
C LYS A 32 8.47 -8.75 8.40
N GLY A 33 8.41 -7.92 7.35
CA GLY A 33 8.25 -8.40 5.99
C GLY A 33 6.81 -8.71 5.58
N ASP A 34 5.86 -8.54 6.49
CA ASP A 34 4.44 -8.77 6.21
C ASP A 34 3.83 -7.51 5.59
N THR A 35 4.09 -7.32 4.31
CA THR A 35 3.68 -6.15 3.54
C THR A 35 2.56 -6.49 2.56
N LYS A 36 1.89 -5.46 2.04
CA LYS A 36 0.88 -5.64 0.98
C LYS A 36 1.50 -6.22 -0.29
N GLN A 37 2.75 -5.90 -0.56
CA GLN A 37 3.50 -6.49 -1.67
C GLN A 37 3.58 -8.02 -1.54
N LYS A 38 3.89 -8.51 -0.36
CA LYS A 38 3.93 -9.96 -0.09
C LYS A 38 2.56 -10.60 -0.28
N GLY A 39 1.50 -9.90 0.14
CA GLY A 39 0.12 -10.34 -0.07
C GLY A 39 -0.22 -10.51 -1.55
N ILE A 40 0.20 -9.58 -2.38
CA ILE A 40 0.04 -9.68 -3.84
C ILE A 40 0.74 -10.94 -4.37
N ASP A 41 1.99 -11.17 -3.97
CA ASP A 41 2.77 -12.32 -4.43
C ASP A 41 2.09 -13.64 -4.06
N GLU A 42 1.53 -13.74 -2.86
CA GLU A 42 0.80 -14.93 -2.42
C GLU A 42 -0.45 -15.18 -3.26
N ILE A 43 -1.23 -14.13 -3.53
CA ILE A 43 -2.48 -14.24 -4.30
C ILE A 43 -2.20 -14.61 -5.75
N ILE A 44 -1.27 -13.93 -6.42
CA ILE A 44 -0.98 -14.20 -7.83
C ILE A 44 -0.39 -15.60 -8.01
N ARG A 45 0.40 -16.07 -7.06
CA ARG A 45 0.94 -17.42 -7.10
C ARG A 45 -0.17 -18.46 -6.95
N HIS A 46 -1.12 -18.21 -6.04
CA HIS A 46 -2.25 -19.12 -5.81
C HIS A 46 -3.14 -19.26 -7.05
N PHE A 47 -3.39 -18.17 -7.75
CA PHE A 47 -4.28 -18.15 -8.92
C PHE A 47 -3.54 -18.31 -10.26
N GLY A 48 -2.21 -18.42 -10.25
CA GLY A 48 -1.44 -18.56 -11.48
C GLY A 48 -1.42 -17.29 -12.34
N ILE A 49 -1.58 -16.12 -11.73
CA ILE A 49 -1.57 -14.83 -12.41
C ILE A 49 -0.12 -14.32 -12.51
N LYS A 50 0.22 -13.68 -13.62
CA LYS A 50 1.54 -13.05 -13.79
C LYS A 50 1.55 -11.67 -13.17
N LEU A 51 2.71 -11.24 -12.66
CA LEU A 51 2.86 -9.91 -12.07
C LEU A 51 2.51 -8.80 -13.08
N GLU A 52 2.81 -8.98 -14.36
CA GLU A 52 2.49 -8.04 -15.43
C GLU A 52 0.98 -7.85 -15.62
N GLU A 53 0.16 -8.71 -15.07
CA GLU A 53 -1.30 -8.64 -15.15
C GLU A 53 -1.94 -7.97 -13.94
N THR A 54 -1.14 -7.34 -13.06
CA THR A 54 -1.64 -6.76 -11.81
C THR A 54 -1.76 -5.24 -11.88
N MET A 55 -2.77 -4.70 -11.21
CA MET A 55 -2.96 -3.28 -10.98
C MET A 55 -3.29 -3.08 -9.51
N SER A 56 -2.70 -2.07 -8.89
CA SER A 56 -2.96 -1.75 -7.49
C SER A 56 -3.43 -0.31 -7.32
N PHE A 57 -4.25 -0.10 -6.30
CA PHE A 57 -4.76 1.22 -5.93
C PHE A 57 -4.41 1.48 -4.47
N GLY A 58 -3.94 2.67 -4.16
CA GLY A 58 -3.56 3.00 -2.80
C GLY A 58 -3.62 4.49 -2.51
N ASP A 59 -3.73 4.83 -1.22
CA ASP A 59 -3.79 6.21 -0.75
C ASP A 59 -2.93 6.46 0.50
N GLY A 60 -2.42 5.42 1.13
CA GLY A 60 -1.64 5.52 2.37
C GLY A 60 -0.19 5.11 2.22
N GLY A 61 0.63 5.49 3.19
CA GLY A 61 2.05 5.15 3.19
C GLY A 61 2.33 3.65 3.19
N ASN A 62 1.42 2.85 3.78
CA ASN A 62 1.53 1.40 3.77
C ASN A 62 1.23 0.78 2.40
N ASP A 63 0.75 1.57 1.45
CA ASP A 63 0.48 1.11 0.09
C ASP A 63 1.65 1.32 -0.87
N ILE A 64 2.68 2.07 -0.46
CA ILE A 64 3.81 2.43 -1.32
C ILE A 64 4.48 1.19 -1.92
N SER A 65 4.75 0.19 -1.09
CA SER A 65 5.39 -1.05 -1.56
C SER A 65 4.51 -1.77 -2.60
N MET A 66 3.21 -1.79 -2.37
CA MET A 66 2.23 -2.38 -3.27
C MET A 66 2.16 -1.64 -4.61
N LEU A 67 2.15 -0.30 -4.55
CA LEU A 67 2.09 0.55 -5.76
C LEU A 67 3.33 0.37 -6.63
N ARG A 68 4.49 0.19 -6.02
CA ARG A 68 5.74 -0.03 -6.76
C ARG A 68 5.85 -1.45 -7.31
N HIS A 69 5.26 -2.41 -6.63
CA HIS A 69 5.39 -3.83 -6.96
C HIS A 69 4.47 -4.26 -8.10
N ALA A 70 3.23 -3.81 -8.11
CA ALA A 70 2.28 -4.15 -9.17
C ALA A 70 2.75 -3.59 -10.52
N ALA A 71 2.30 -4.20 -11.61
CA ALA A 71 2.63 -3.74 -12.95
C ALA A 71 2.16 -2.31 -13.18
N ILE A 72 0.98 -1.97 -12.67
CA ILE A 72 0.44 -0.61 -12.70
C ILE A 72 0.04 -0.23 -11.27
N GLY A 73 0.72 0.77 -10.70
CA GLY A 73 0.37 1.34 -9.40
C GLY A 73 -0.37 2.66 -9.58
N VAL A 74 -1.56 2.76 -9.00
CA VAL A 74 -2.42 3.94 -9.10
C VAL A 74 -2.60 4.56 -7.72
N ALA A 75 -2.17 5.80 -7.55
CA ALA A 75 -2.42 6.57 -6.33
C ALA A 75 -3.74 7.32 -6.45
N MET A 76 -4.52 7.31 -5.37
CA MET A 76 -5.76 8.07 -5.30
C MET A 76 -5.46 9.56 -5.17
N GLY A 77 -6.37 10.40 -5.66
CA GLY A 77 -6.16 11.86 -5.66
C GLY A 77 -5.99 12.48 -4.29
N GLN A 78 -6.57 11.88 -3.25
CA GLN A 78 -6.41 12.34 -1.87
C GLN A 78 -5.12 11.87 -1.19
N ALA A 79 -4.31 11.05 -1.85
CA ALA A 79 -3.07 10.54 -1.30
C ALA A 79 -2.03 11.64 -1.08
N LYS A 80 -1.10 11.42 -0.17
CA LYS A 80 0.03 12.33 0.07
C LYS A 80 1.04 12.24 -1.07
N GLU A 81 1.92 13.24 -1.16
CA GLU A 81 2.89 13.35 -2.25
C GLU A 81 3.85 12.15 -2.36
N ASP A 82 4.26 11.57 -1.23
CA ASP A 82 5.13 10.40 -1.22
C ASP A 82 4.46 9.17 -1.84
N VAL A 83 3.16 9.00 -1.60
CA VAL A 83 2.36 7.92 -2.19
C VAL A 83 2.19 8.16 -3.70
N LYS A 84 1.89 9.40 -4.09
CA LYS A 84 1.75 9.77 -5.50
C LYS A 84 3.05 9.57 -6.28
N ALA A 85 4.18 9.88 -5.63
CA ALA A 85 5.50 9.71 -6.25
C ALA A 85 5.85 8.23 -6.49
N ALA A 86 5.28 7.31 -5.70
CA ALA A 86 5.51 5.87 -5.83
C ALA A 86 4.63 5.22 -6.91
N ALA A 87 3.59 5.92 -7.37
CA ALA A 87 2.63 5.38 -8.32
C ALA A 87 3.01 5.69 -9.77
N ASP A 88 2.53 4.86 -10.68
CA ASP A 88 2.67 5.09 -12.12
C ASP A 88 1.64 6.09 -12.64
N TYR A 89 0.50 6.19 -11.97
CA TYR A 89 -0.60 7.06 -12.35
C TYR A 89 -1.30 7.60 -11.11
N VAL A 90 -1.73 8.86 -11.16
CA VAL A 90 -2.53 9.48 -10.09
C VAL A 90 -3.93 9.74 -10.63
N THR A 91 -4.92 9.14 -10.01
CA THR A 91 -6.32 9.27 -10.42
C THR A 91 -7.06 10.32 -9.58
N ALA A 92 -8.35 10.50 -9.83
CA ALA A 92 -9.20 11.39 -9.05
C ALA A 92 -9.39 10.85 -7.62
N PRO A 93 -9.82 11.70 -6.66
CA PRO A 93 -10.15 11.25 -5.30
C PRO A 93 -11.26 10.20 -5.29
N ILE A 94 -11.38 9.48 -4.18
CA ILE A 94 -12.36 8.39 -4.02
C ILE A 94 -13.80 8.89 -4.18
N ASP A 95 -14.09 10.10 -3.73
CA ASP A 95 -15.43 10.73 -3.84
C ASP A 95 -15.74 11.24 -5.25
N GLU A 96 -14.79 11.15 -6.17
CA GLU A 96 -14.94 11.51 -7.59
C GLU A 96 -14.76 10.31 -8.52
N ASP A 97 -15.04 9.11 -8.04
CA ASP A 97 -14.93 7.86 -8.80
C ASP A 97 -13.53 7.57 -9.34
N GLY A 98 -12.50 7.84 -8.52
CA GLY A 98 -11.10 7.71 -8.93
C GLY A 98 -10.75 6.32 -9.47
N ILE A 99 -11.21 5.26 -8.83
CA ILE A 99 -10.93 3.88 -9.26
C ILE A 99 -11.53 3.63 -10.65
N SER A 100 -12.80 3.98 -10.83
CA SER A 100 -13.49 3.80 -12.11
C SER A 100 -12.82 4.60 -13.23
N LYS A 101 -12.42 5.84 -12.94
CA LYS A 101 -11.74 6.70 -13.91
C LYS A 101 -10.40 6.13 -14.34
N ALA A 102 -9.62 5.60 -13.39
CA ALA A 102 -8.34 4.97 -13.69
C ALA A 102 -8.53 3.71 -14.54
N MET A 103 -9.49 2.88 -14.21
CA MET A 103 -9.78 1.67 -14.98
C MET A 103 -10.20 2.00 -16.41
N LYS A 104 -10.96 3.06 -16.62
CA LYS A 104 -11.31 3.55 -17.95
C LYS A 104 -10.09 4.09 -18.69
N HIS A 105 -9.22 4.82 -17.99
CA HIS A 105 -7.99 5.36 -18.59
C HIS A 105 -7.09 4.25 -19.13
N PHE A 106 -6.99 3.12 -18.43
CA PHE A 106 -6.18 1.98 -18.86
C PHE A 106 -6.94 0.98 -19.73
N GLY A 107 -8.19 1.27 -20.07
CA GLY A 107 -8.98 0.44 -21.00
C GLY A 107 -9.50 -0.86 -20.40
N ILE A 108 -9.61 -0.96 -19.05
CA ILE A 108 -10.11 -2.15 -18.38
C ILE A 108 -11.64 -2.21 -18.40
N ILE A 109 -12.30 -1.05 -18.35
CA ILE A 109 -13.76 -0.95 -18.41
C ILE A 109 -14.25 0.12 -19.39
#